data_e434f88c641949bcb060bfd82775200b
#
_entry.id   e434f88c641949bcb060bfd82775200b
#
_cell.length_a   1.000
_cell.length_b   1.000
_cell.length_c   1.000
_cell.angle_alpha   90.00
_cell.angle_beta   90.00
_cell.angle_gamma   90.00
#
_symmetry.space_group_name_H-M   'P 1'
#
loop_
_entity.id
_entity.type
_entity.pdbx_description
1 polymer ?
#
loop_
_entity_poly.entity_id
_entity_poly.type
_entity_poly.pdbx_seq_one_letter_code
_entity_poly.pdbx_strand_id
1 'polypeptide(L)'
;HHVNRCAAITEGSNGFPGAAGRLPAECATIGQVLQDNGYSTYWIGKNHNVPEEDISAGGNRSEWPLSKGFDRFYGFLGGETNNWYPDLVEDNRFIEPPSTPDEGYHLSKDLADQALRMLRDQHSATPSKPWFMWFCPGANHAPHHAPQEYIDKYKGKFDDGYEAYREWVLARMIERGIMPEGTELTPLNPMPEDMANKDDYVRPWAELNADERKLFARMAEVFAGFSEYTDVQVGRIIDYLEQTGQLENTLVFYCADNGASGEGSPNGSVNENKFFNGYPDELSENMQYLDTLGSAETYNHYPTGWAVAFSTFDSMLPRPLTDS
;
A
#
# COMPACT_ATOMS: atom_id res chain seq x y z
N HIS A 1 4.16 -19.17 8.42
CA HIS A 1 5.33 -19.51 7.58
C HIS A 1 5.58 -18.40 6.56
N HIS A 2 6.85 -18.15 6.22
CA HIS A 2 7.20 -17.17 5.23
C HIS A 2 6.79 -17.63 3.83
N VAL A 3 6.13 -16.79 3.05
CA VAL A 3 5.55 -17.15 1.73
C VAL A 3 6.58 -17.75 0.78
N ASN A 4 7.77 -17.16 0.67
CA ASN A 4 8.85 -17.66 -0.20
C ASN A 4 9.29 -19.09 0.17
N ARG A 5 9.22 -19.46 1.44
CA ARG A 5 9.65 -20.78 1.91
C ARG A 5 8.55 -21.82 1.81
N CYS A 6 7.30 -21.44 2.03
CA CYS A 6 6.17 -22.35 2.04
C CYS A 6 5.52 -22.52 0.67
N ALA A 7 5.45 -21.46 -0.08
CA ALA A 7 4.70 -21.40 -1.33
C ALA A 7 5.59 -21.16 -2.56
N ALA A 8 6.91 -20.95 -2.36
CA ALA A 8 7.83 -20.60 -3.45
C ALA A 8 7.32 -19.43 -4.31
N ILE A 9 6.61 -18.50 -3.66
CA ILE A 9 6.08 -17.31 -4.32
C ILE A 9 7.09 -16.19 -4.14
N THR A 10 7.64 -15.75 -5.26
CA THR A 10 8.51 -14.57 -5.34
C THR A 10 8.11 -13.76 -6.55
N GLU A 11 8.20 -12.45 -6.45
CA GLU A 11 7.77 -11.55 -7.51
C GLU A 11 8.63 -11.70 -8.78
N GLY A 12 9.94 -11.74 -8.62
CA GLY A 12 10.89 -11.75 -9.74
C GLY A 12 11.25 -13.12 -10.31
N SER A 13 10.71 -14.23 -9.85
CA SER A 13 11.09 -15.57 -10.26
C SER A 13 9.94 -16.48 -10.69
N ASN A 14 8.78 -15.91 -10.94
CA ASN A 14 7.61 -16.64 -11.43
C ASN A 14 7.94 -17.33 -12.77
N GLY A 15 7.54 -18.59 -12.89
CA GLY A 15 7.81 -19.40 -14.07
C GLY A 15 9.12 -20.21 -14.04
N PHE A 16 9.99 -20.01 -13.03
CA PHE A 16 11.13 -20.90 -12.80
C PHE A 16 10.72 -22.13 -12.00
N PRO A 17 11.45 -23.26 -12.11
CA PRO A 17 11.17 -24.43 -11.32
C PRO A 17 11.16 -24.11 -9.81
N GLY A 18 10.06 -24.44 -9.15
CA GLY A 18 9.86 -24.17 -7.72
C GLY A 18 9.27 -22.80 -7.39
N ALA A 19 9.04 -21.94 -8.39
CA ALA A 19 8.39 -20.63 -8.23
C ALA A 19 7.11 -20.58 -9.12
N ALA A 20 6.08 -21.30 -8.69
CA ALA A 20 4.87 -21.49 -9.50
C ALA A 20 3.86 -20.32 -9.40
N GLY A 21 4.09 -19.35 -8.52
CA GLY A 21 3.14 -18.26 -8.27
C GLY A 21 1.79 -18.72 -7.70
N ARG A 22 1.70 -19.97 -7.22
CA ARG A 22 0.47 -20.57 -6.71
C ARG A 22 0.66 -21.04 -5.29
N LEU A 23 -0.36 -20.83 -4.45
CA LEU A 23 -0.37 -21.38 -3.10
C LEU A 23 -0.45 -22.92 -3.15
N PRO A 24 0.50 -23.64 -2.53
CA PRO A 24 0.44 -25.11 -2.48
C PRO A 24 -0.84 -25.60 -1.79
N ALA A 25 -1.37 -26.71 -2.27
CA ALA A 25 -2.61 -27.29 -1.74
C ALA A 25 -2.52 -27.69 -0.24
N GLU A 26 -1.31 -27.94 0.24
CA GLU A 26 -1.02 -28.24 1.65
C GLU A 26 -0.94 -26.99 2.55
N CYS A 27 -1.00 -25.79 1.99
CA CYS A 27 -0.97 -24.51 2.72
C CYS A 27 -2.39 -23.94 2.79
N ALA A 28 -3.03 -24.05 3.94
CA ALA A 28 -4.30 -23.36 4.18
C ALA A 28 -4.09 -21.87 4.41
N THR A 29 -4.97 -21.04 3.86
CA THR A 29 -5.05 -19.63 4.18
C THR A 29 -5.71 -19.42 5.55
N ILE A 30 -5.52 -18.24 6.15
CA ILE A 30 -6.26 -17.88 7.37
C ILE A 30 -7.78 -17.86 7.12
N GLY A 31 -8.22 -17.44 5.93
CA GLY A 31 -9.63 -17.47 5.54
C GLY A 31 -10.19 -18.87 5.59
N GLN A 32 -9.51 -19.85 5.01
CA GLN A 32 -9.95 -21.25 5.03
C GLN A 32 -10.00 -21.82 6.46
N VAL A 33 -8.96 -21.56 7.27
CA VAL A 33 -8.93 -22.03 8.66
C VAL A 33 -10.11 -21.47 9.46
N LEU A 34 -10.40 -20.18 9.31
CA LEU A 34 -11.50 -19.54 10.03
C LEU A 34 -12.87 -19.95 9.50
N GLN A 35 -13.03 -20.08 8.18
CA GLN A 35 -14.26 -20.57 7.54
C GLN A 35 -14.62 -21.97 8.03
N ASP A 36 -13.64 -22.90 8.07
CA ASP A 36 -13.80 -24.26 8.58
C ASP A 36 -14.17 -24.30 10.08
N ASN A 37 -13.84 -23.22 10.81
CA ASN A 37 -14.21 -23.04 12.22
C ASN A 37 -15.47 -22.18 12.43
N GLY A 38 -16.27 -21.98 11.40
CA GLY A 38 -17.59 -21.38 11.50
C GLY A 38 -17.63 -19.86 11.42
N TYR A 39 -16.54 -19.20 11.05
CA TYR A 39 -16.55 -17.76 10.80
C TYR A 39 -17.17 -17.42 9.45
N SER A 40 -17.76 -16.24 9.34
CA SER A 40 -17.96 -15.57 8.05
C SER A 40 -16.65 -14.88 7.67
N THR A 41 -16.23 -15.02 6.42
CA THR A 41 -14.89 -14.58 5.99
C THR A 41 -14.99 -13.61 4.81
N TYR A 42 -14.37 -12.44 4.96
CA TYR A 42 -14.44 -11.34 3.99
C TYR A 42 -13.04 -10.88 3.61
N TRP A 43 -12.77 -10.75 2.31
CA TRP A 43 -11.56 -10.09 1.82
C TRP A 43 -11.95 -8.84 1.06
N ILE A 44 -11.40 -7.68 1.45
CA ILE A 44 -11.69 -6.38 0.86
C ILE A 44 -10.37 -5.74 0.41
N GLY A 45 -10.26 -5.42 -0.88
CA GLY A 45 -9.14 -4.68 -1.45
C GLY A 45 -8.13 -5.51 -2.22
N LYS A 46 -6.83 -5.20 -2.08
CA LYS A 46 -5.73 -5.83 -2.81
C LYS A 46 -5.61 -7.33 -2.52
N ASN A 47 -5.43 -8.12 -3.56
CA ASN A 47 -5.16 -9.55 -3.45
C ASN A 47 -3.69 -9.90 -3.69
N HIS A 48 -3.16 -9.69 -4.88
CA HIS A 48 -1.77 -9.98 -5.32
C HIS A 48 -1.31 -11.44 -5.12
N ASN A 49 -2.24 -12.39 -5.02
CA ASN A 49 -1.94 -13.83 -4.86
C ASN A 49 -2.43 -14.68 -6.04
N VAL A 50 -3.08 -14.06 -7.01
CA VAL A 50 -3.54 -14.73 -8.23
C VAL A 50 -2.44 -14.62 -9.28
N PRO A 51 -2.00 -15.75 -9.89
CA PRO A 51 -1.07 -15.71 -11.03
C PRO A 51 -1.60 -14.83 -12.16
N GLU A 52 -0.72 -14.08 -12.84
CA GLU A 52 -1.12 -13.11 -13.87
C GLU A 52 -1.95 -13.74 -14.99
N GLU A 53 -1.61 -14.95 -15.42
CA GLU A 53 -2.37 -15.68 -16.46
C GLU A 53 -3.82 -15.99 -16.06
N ASP A 54 -4.11 -15.97 -14.75
CA ASP A 54 -5.44 -16.22 -14.20
C ASP A 54 -6.21 -14.93 -13.85
N ILE A 55 -5.59 -13.75 -13.98
CA ILE A 55 -6.24 -12.45 -13.80
C ILE A 55 -6.98 -12.05 -15.07
N SER A 56 -8.03 -12.79 -15.41
CA SER A 56 -8.88 -12.48 -16.56
C SER A 56 -10.27 -13.05 -16.41
N ALA A 57 -11.20 -12.59 -17.23
CA ALA A 57 -12.57 -13.12 -17.26
C ALA A 57 -12.63 -14.62 -17.59
N GLY A 58 -11.67 -15.13 -18.35
CA GLY A 58 -11.51 -16.53 -18.73
C GLY A 58 -10.53 -17.32 -17.87
N GLY A 59 -9.84 -16.67 -16.92
CA GLY A 59 -8.80 -17.27 -16.07
C GLY A 59 -9.34 -18.32 -15.11
N ASN A 60 -8.42 -19.18 -14.64
CA ASN A 60 -8.75 -20.19 -13.62
C ASN A 60 -8.97 -19.50 -12.27
N ARG A 61 -10.06 -19.84 -11.60
CA ARG A 61 -10.43 -19.23 -10.31
C ARG A 61 -9.97 -20.02 -9.09
N SER A 62 -9.13 -21.03 -9.24
CA SER A 62 -8.64 -21.85 -8.13
C SER A 62 -7.79 -21.05 -7.13
N GLU A 63 -7.15 -19.97 -7.57
CA GLU A 63 -6.34 -19.07 -6.72
C GLU A 63 -7.09 -17.79 -6.31
N TRP A 64 -8.33 -17.59 -6.77
CA TRP A 64 -9.14 -16.45 -6.42
C TRP A 64 -9.64 -16.54 -4.96
N PRO A 65 -9.94 -15.42 -4.30
CA PRO A 65 -10.25 -15.38 -2.87
C PRO A 65 -11.33 -16.36 -2.39
N LEU A 66 -12.41 -16.53 -3.16
CA LEU A 66 -13.48 -17.45 -2.78
C LEU A 66 -13.01 -18.91 -2.73
N SER A 67 -12.07 -19.30 -3.59
CA SER A 67 -11.46 -20.63 -3.60
C SER A 67 -10.39 -20.79 -2.49
N LYS A 68 -10.08 -19.73 -1.77
CA LYS A 68 -9.09 -19.69 -0.68
C LYS A 68 -9.75 -19.46 0.69
N GLY A 69 -11.04 -19.77 0.84
CA GLY A 69 -11.73 -19.75 2.11
C GLY A 69 -12.32 -18.40 2.49
N PHE A 70 -12.63 -17.56 1.54
CA PHE A 70 -13.38 -16.32 1.76
C PHE A 70 -14.79 -16.45 1.20
N ASP A 71 -15.80 -16.15 2.02
CA ASP A 71 -17.20 -16.17 1.61
C ASP A 71 -17.51 -15.04 0.61
N ARG A 72 -16.84 -13.91 0.76
CA ARG A 72 -16.99 -12.74 -0.11
C ARG A 72 -15.65 -12.08 -0.38
N PHE A 73 -15.56 -11.52 -1.56
CA PHE A 73 -14.43 -10.70 -2.00
C PHE A 73 -14.94 -9.43 -2.68
N TYR A 74 -14.30 -8.31 -2.41
CA TYR A 74 -14.47 -7.08 -3.17
C TYR A 74 -13.14 -6.33 -3.26
N GLY A 75 -12.61 -6.12 -4.45
CA GLY A 75 -11.32 -5.47 -4.59
C GLY A 75 -10.70 -5.70 -5.97
N PHE A 76 -9.39 -5.88 -6.02
CA PHE A 76 -8.65 -6.12 -7.24
C PHE A 76 -7.64 -7.26 -7.05
N LEU A 77 -7.33 -7.98 -8.15
CA LEU A 77 -6.53 -9.20 -8.08
C LEU A 77 -5.03 -8.95 -8.26
N GLY A 78 -4.67 -7.88 -8.94
CA GLY A 78 -3.27 -7.50 -9.20
C GLY A 78 -2.53 -6.95 -7.99
N GLY A 79 -1.24 -6.61 -8.20
CA GLY A 79 -0.39 -5.97 -7.19
C GLY A 79 -0.75 -4.52 -6.94
N GLU A 80 -1.32 -3.86 -7.94
CA GLU A 80 -1.77 -2.47 -7.91
C GLU A 80 -2.97 -2.27 -8.81
N THR A 81 -3.62 -1.13 -8.69
CA THR A 81 -4.69 -0.68 -9.58
C THR A 81 -4.85 0.84 -9.49
N ASN A 82 -5.41 1.45 -10.51
CA ASN A 82 -5.77 2.87 -10.47
C ASN A 82 -6.85 3.12 -9.41
N ASN A 83 -6.65 4.09 -8.51
CA ASN A 83 -7.62 4.35 -7.43
C ASN A 83 -8.85 5.14 -7.91
N TRP A 84 -8.79 5.77 -9.10
CA TRP A 84 -9.90 6.48 -9.71
C TRP A 84 -10.66 5.62 -10.73
N TYR A 85 -9.96 4.68 -11.38
CA TYR A 85 -10.50 3.75 -12.39
C TYR A 85 -9.95 2.34 -12.14
N PRO A 86 -10.33 1.68 -11.02
CA PRO A 86 -9.78 0.38 -10.66
C PRO A 86 -10.34 -0.77 -11.50
N ASP A 87 -9.53 -1.82 -11.64
CA ASP A 87 -9.95 -3.12 -12.16
C ASP A 87 -10.67 -3.91 -11.07
N LEU A 88 -11.94 -3.64 -10.85
CA LEU A 88 -12.70 -4.23 -9.76
C LEU A 88 -13.20 -5.65 -10.03
N VAL A 89 -13.16 -6.43 -8.96
CA VAL A 89 -13.75 -7.76 -8.88
C VAL A 89 -14.67 -7.85 -7.66
N GLU A 90 -15.89 -8.29 -7.86
CA GLU A 90 -16.80 -8.74 -6.80
C GLU A 90 -16.93 -10.25 -6.88
N ASP A 91 -16.55 -10.94 -5.82
CA ASP A 91 -16.53 -12.39 -5.70
C ASP A 91 -15.72 -13.04 -6.86
N ASN A 92 -16.35 -13.59 -7.88
CA ASN A 92 -15.69 -14.24 -9.01
C ASN A 92 -15.96 -13.55 -10.36
N ARG A 93 -16.29 -12.26 -10.36
CA ARG A 93 -16.60 -11.52 -11.58
C ARG A 93 -15.97 -10.13 -11.59
N PHE A 94 -15.50 -9.70 -12.74
CA PHE A 94 -15.13 -8.30 -12.97
C PHE A 94 -16.39 -7.43 -12.99
N ILE A 95 -16.28 -6.26 -12.42
CA ILE A 95 -17.36 -5.26 -12.35
C ILE A 95 -16.79 -3.88 -12.67
N GLU A 96 -17.67 -2.96 -13.07
CA GLU A 96 -17.33 -1.54 -13.19
C GLU A 96 -17.44 -0.84 -11.82
N PRO A 97 -16.67 0.23 -11.59
CA PRO A 97 -16.87 1.11 -10.43
C PRO A 97 -18.30 1.62 -10.34
N PRO A 98 -18.87 1.80 -9.14
CA PRO A 98 -20.26 2.22 -8.97
C PRO A 98 -20.55 3.67 -9.39
N SER A 99 -19.51 4.48 -9.58
CA SER A 99 -19.58 5.87 -10.02
C SER A 99 -18.27 6.29 -10.67
N THR A 100 -18.23 7.47 -11.28
CA THR A 100 -17.04 8.05 -11.89
C THR A 100 -16.27 8.96 -10.92
N PRO A 101 -15.00 9.28 -11.19
CA PRO A 101 -14.25 10.26 -10.39
C PRO A 101 -14.95 11.62 -10.28
N ASP A 102 -15.58 12.11 -11.36
CA ASP A 102 -16.35 13.36 -11.37
C ASP A 102 -17.57 13.31 -10.43
N GLU A 103 -18.08 12.12 -10.15
CA GLU A 103 -19.14 11.85 -9.19
C GLU A 103 -18.62 11.56 -7.77
N GLY A 104 -17.32 11.72 -7.57
CA GLY A 104 -16.66 11.55 -6.27
C GLY A 104 -16.23 10.12 -5.97
N TYR A 105 -16.05 9.27 -6.98
CA TYR A 105 -15.48 7.94 -6.79
C TYR A 105 -14.02 8.00 -6.36
N HIS A 106 -13.66 7.14 -5.44
CA HIS A 106 -12.27 6.78 -5.11
C HIS A 106 -12.26 5.40 -4.45
N LEU A 107 -11.31 4.55 -4.85
CA LEU A 107 -11.23 3.15 -4.40
C LEU A 107 -11.20 3.00 -2.88
N SER A 108 -10.39 3.79 -2.14
CA SER A 108 -10.32 3.66 -0.68
C SER A 108 -11.69 3.87 -0.01
N LYS A 109 -12.50 4.81 -0.53
CA LYS A 109 -13.87 5.05 -0.03
C LYS A 109 -14.79 3.89 -0.37
N ASP A 110 -14.73 3.41 -1.61
CA ASP A 110 -15.57 2.31 -2.08
C ASP A 110 -15.30 1.02 -1.28
N LEU A 111 -14.02 0.68 -1.07
CA LEU A 111 -13.64 -0.48 -0.23
C LEU A 111 -14.24 -0.39 1.17
N ALA A 112 -14.20 0.78 1.81
CA ALA A 112 -14.82 0.98 3.12
C ALA A 112 -16.35 0.88 3.07
N ASP A 113 -16.98 1.41 2.03
CA ASP A 113 -18.44 1.31 1.83
C ASP A 113 -18.87 -0.15 1.69
N GLN A 114 -18.11 -0.98 0.96
CA GLN A 114 -18.38 -2.41 0.82
C GLN A 114 -18.11 -3.19 2.11
N ALA A 115 -17.04 -2.85 2.83
CA ALA A 115 -16.77 -3.42 4.14
C ALA A 115 -17.94 -3.16 5.10
N LEU A 116 -18.41 -1.92 5.17
CA LEU A 116 -19.57 -1.53 5.98
C LEU A 116 -20.85 -2.24 5.54
N ARG A 117 -21.08 -2.42 4.25
CA ARG A 117 -22.21 -3.20 3.72
C ARG A 117 -22.15 -4.63 4.24
N MET A 118 -21.02 -5.32 4.08
CA MET A 118 -20.85 -6.72 4.51
C MET A 118 -21.01 -6.88 6.02
N LEU A 119 -20.48 -5.94 6.82
CA LEU A 119 -20.64 -5.96 8.29
C LEU A 119 -22.11 -5.71 8.71
N ARG A 120 -22.82 -4.82 8.04
CA ARG A 120 -24.26 -4.59 8.29
C ARG A 120 -25.08 -5.84 7.98
N ASP A 121 -24.83 -6.48 6.84
CA ASP A 121 -25.50 -7.71 6.43
C ASP A 121 -25.24 -8.83 7.45
N GLN A 122 -23.98 -9.01 7.86
CA GLN A 122 -23.56 -9.96 8.87
C GLN A 122 -24.27 -9.73 10.22
N HIS A 123 -24.22 -8.49 10.71
CA HIS A 123 -24.83 -8.12 11.98
C HIS A 123 -26.35 -8.30 11.98
N SER A 124 -27.01 -8.03 10.86
CA SER A 124 -28.47 -8.14 10.73
C SER A 124 -28.92 -9.59 10.58
N ALA A 125 -28.22 -10.38 9.77
CA ALA A 125 -28.66 -11.72 9.40
C ALA A 125 -28.18 -12.80 10.39
N THR A 126 -26.97 -12.67 10.91
CA THR A 126 -26.31 -13.67 11.76
C THR A 126 -25.49 -13.03 12.88
N PRO A 127 -26.10 -12.25 13.79
CA PRO A 127 -25.37 -11.45 14.79
C PRO A 127 -24.51 -12.27 15.76
N SER A 128 -24.81 -13.55 15.96
CA SER A 128 -24.05 -14.46 16.83
C SER A 128 -22.94 -15.23 16.12
N LYS A 129 -22.89 -15.18 14.78
CA LYS A 129 -21.82 -15.85 14.03
C LYS A 129 -20.57 -14.99 14.04
N PRO A 130 -19.40 -15.50 14.44
CA PRO A 130 -18.16 -14.73 14.37
C PRO A 130 -17.79 -14.42 12.91
N TRP A 131 -17.05 -13.35 12.71
CA TRP A 131 -16.58 -12.96 11.40
C TRP A 131 -15.11 -12.58 11.41
N PHE A 132 -14.48 -12.70 10.24
CA PHE A 132 -13.13 -12.26 9.94
C PHE A 132 -13.15 -11.39 8.69
N MET A 133 -12.54 -10.24 8.75
CA MET A 133 -12.38 -9.36 7.60
C MET A 133 -10.90 -9.05 7.40
N TRP A 134 -10.39 -9.37 6.22
CA TRP A 134 -9.08 -8.94 5.77
C TRP A 134 -9.28 -7.70 4.89
N PHE A 135 -9.01 -6.52 5.47
CA PHE A 135 -9.13 -5.24 4.79
C PHE A 135 -7.76 -4.78 4.30
N CYS A 136 -7.52 -4.84 3.00
CA CYS A 136 -6.26 -4.56 2.33
C CYS A 136 -6.44 -3.38 1.36
N PRO A 137 -6.38 -2.12 1.81
CA PRO A 137 -6.49 -0.98 0.89
C PRO A 137 -5.36 -0.98 -0.13
N GLY A 138 -5.54 -0.32 -1.28
CA GLY A 138 -4.49 -0.09 -2.26
C GLY A 138 -3.37 0.81 -1.72
N ALA A 139 -3.70 1.72 -0.81
CA ALA A 139 -2.74 2.59 -0.14
C ALA A 139 -1.82 1.79 0.82
N ASN A 140 -0.54 2.12 0.89
CA ASN A 140 0.08 3.26 0.18
C ASN A 140 0.92 2.83 -1.03
N HIS A 141 0.58 1.72 -1.70
CA HIS A 141 1.21 1.37 -2.96
C HIS A 141 0.88 2.43 -4.02
N ALA A 142 1.77 2.66 -4.97
CA ALA A 142 1.45 3.47 -6.14
C ALA A 142 0.33 2.80 -6.97
N PRO A 143 -0.40 3.57 -7.79
CA PRO A 143 -0.28 5.01 -7.95
C PRO A 143 -0.81 5.77 -6.73
N HIS A 144 -0.09 6.83 -6.35
CA HIS A 144 -0.51 7.66 -5.23
C HIS A 144 -1.61 8.61 -5.70
N HIS A 145 -2.82 8.29 -5.35
CA HIS A 145 -4.03 9.05 -5.71
C HIS A 145 -4.78 9.48 -4.45
N ALA A 146 -5.17 10.74 -4.38
CA ALA A 146 -5.98 11.24 -3.29
C ALA A 146 -6.87 12.41 -3.72
N PRO A 147 -8.01 12.63 -3.07
CA PRO A 147 -8.78 13.85 -3.27
C PRO A 147 -7.95 15.09 -2.94
N GLN A 148 -8.05 16.12 -3.77
CA GLN A 148 -7.23 17.33 -3.70
C GLN A 148 -7.26 17.98 -2.31
N GLU A 149 -8.39 17.97 -1.62
CA GLU A 149 -8.55 18.51 -0.28
C GLU A 149 -7.65 17.85 0.78
N TYR A 150 -7.30 16.57 0.59
CA TYR A 150 -6.36 15.86 1.47
C TYR A 150 -4.92 16.20 1.12
N ILE A 151 -4.59 16.32 -0.16
CA ILE A 151 -3.26 16.74 -0.60
C ILE A 151 -2.94 18.15 -0.12
N ASP A 152 -3.91 19.06 -0.19
CA ASP A 152 -3.74 20.47 0.20
C ASP A 152 -3.46 20.68 1.69
N LYS A 153 -3.86 19.75 2.56
CA LYS A 153 -3.51 19.76 4.00
C LYS A 153 -2.00 19.67 4.24
N TYR A 154 -1.27 19.09 3.30
CA TYR A 154 0.17 18.83 3.40
C TYR A 154 1.02 19.84 2.64
N LYS A 155 0.41 20.82 1.98
CA LYS A 155 1.13 21.85 1.20
C LYS A 155 2.24 22.51 2.02
N GLY A 156 3.47 22.43 1.51
CA GLY A 156 4.67 23.03 2.13
C GLY A 156 5.22 22.23 3.34
N LYS A 157 4.67 21.09 3.72
CA LYS A 157 5.14 20.33 4.88
C LYS A 157 6.37 19.47 4.59
N PHE A 158 6.76 19.35 3.35
CA PHE A 158 7.89 18.55 2.90
C PHE A 158 9.00 19.39 2.24
N ASP A 159 8.91 20.72 2.33
CA ASP A 159 9.86 21.63 1.70
C ASP A 159 11.28 21.53 2.27
N ASP A 160 11.42 21.11 3.52
CA ASP A 160 12.70 20.90 4.19
C ASP A 160 13.42 19.60 3.76
N GLY A 161 12.73 18.73 3.02
CA GLY A 161 13.27 17.52 2.42
C GLY A 161 13.29 16.29 3.29
N TYR A 162 13.77 15.20 2.68
CA TYR A 162 13.65 13.87 3.28
C TYR A 162 14.61 13.62 4.44
N GLU A 163 15.79 14.26 4.50
CA GLU A 163 16.70 14.15 5.65
C GLU A 163 16.06 14.79 6.89
N ALA A 164 15.55 16.03 6.76
CA ALA A 164 14.89 16.73 7.85
C ALA A 164 13.63 15.97 8.32
N TYR A 165 12.87 15.38 7.40
CA TYR A 165 11.72 14.55 7.73
C TYR A 165 12.14 13.31 8.56
N ARG A 166 13.21 12.61 8.19
CA ARG A 166 13.73 11.44 8.92
C ARG A 166 14.12 11.80 10.35
N GLU A 167 14.85 12.91 10.52
CA GLU A 167 15.22 13.42 11.85
C GLU A 167 13.98 13.72 12.70
N TRP A 168 13.00 14.38 12.12
CA TRP A 168 11.75 14.72 12.80
C TRP A 168 10.96 13.46 13.19
N VAL A 169 10.84 12.46 12.29
CA VAL A 169 10.13 11.19 12.57
C VAL A 169 10.83 10.43 13.70
N LEU A 170 12.16 10.27 13.65
CA LEU A 170 12.91 9.58 14.69
C LEU A 170 12.72 10.23 16.06
N ALA A 171 12.83 11.56 16.13
CA ALA A 171 12.60 12.28 17.37
C ALA A 171 11.20 12.03 17.95
N ARG A 172 10.18 12.03 17.11
CA ARG A 172 8.79 11.74 17.51
C ARG A 172 8.60 10.28 17.95
N MET A 173 9.24 9.33 17.29
CA MET A 173 9.19 7.91 17.67
C MET A 173 9.82 7.66 19.04
N ILE A 174 10.95 8.32 19.32
CA ILE A 174 11.60 8.26 20.65
C ILE A 174 10.70 8.89 21.71
N GLU A 175 10.18 10.10 21.46
CA GLU A 175 9.25 10.80 22.37
C GLU A 175 8.03 9.95 22.75
N ARG A 176 7.50 9.18 21.79
CA ARG A 176 6.34 8.30 21.97
C ARG A 176 6.68 6.92 22.52
N GLY A 177 7.95 6.63 22.78
CA GLY A 177 8.41 5.33 23.27
C GLY A 177 8.30 4.18 22.23
N ILE A 178 8.14 4.51 20.95
CA ILE A 178 8.13 3.54 19.85
C ILE A 178 9.55 3.07 19.57
N MET A 179 10.54 3.99 19.67
CA MET A 179 11.95 3.71 19.53
C MET A 179 12.71 3.98 20.82
N PRO A 180 13.74 3.17 21.16
CA PRO A 180 14.60 3.42 22.30
C PRO A 180 15.37 4.73 22.17
N GLU A 181 15.69 5.36 23.30
CA GLU A 181 16.64 6.47 23.34
C GLU A 181 17.99 6.05 22.76
N GLY A 182 18.61 6.94 22.00
CA GLY A 182 19.90 6.71 21.36
C GLY A 182 19.84 5.85 20.09
N THR A 183 18.63 5.55 19.55
CA THR A 183 18.50 5.03 18.19
C THR A 183 19.05 6.06 17.20
N GLU A 184 19.80 5.59 16.22
CA GLU A 184 20.43 6.42 15.18
C GLU A 184 19.83 6.09 13.81
N LEU A 185 19.72 7.12 12.94
CA LEU A 185 19.32 6.93 11.55
C LEU A 185 20.44 6.22 10.78
N THR A 186 20.06 5.33 9.87
CA THR A 186 20.99 4.82 8.88
C THR A 186 21.45 5.94 7.93
N PRO A 187 22.61 5.81 7.28
CA PRO A 187 22.98 6.68 6.16
C PRO A 187 21.88 6.71 5.09
N LEU A 188 21.81 7.83 4.35
CA LEU A 188 20.85 7.97 3.24
C LEU A 188 21.08 6.91 2.15
N ASN A 189 22.33 6.57 1.90
CA ASN A 189 22.76 5.50 1.01
C ASN A 189 23.58 4.48 1.82
N PRO A 190 22.97 3.46 2.42
CA PRO A 190 23.66 2.52 3.30
C PRO A 190 24.59 1.52 2.59
N MET A 191 24.42 1.36 1.26
CA MET A 191 25.27 0.47 0.47
C MET A 191 26.62 1.13 0.16
N PRO A 192 27.74 0.36 0.17
CA PRO A 192 29.01 0.85 -0.32
C PRO A 192 28.90 1.38 -1.75
N GLU A 193 29.64 2.45 -2.06
CA GLU A 193 29.56 3.16 -3.34
C GLU A 193 29.87 2.25 -4.55
N ASP A 194 30.74 1.26 -4.37
CA ASP A 194 31.12 0.26 -5.38
C ASP A 194 30.05 -0.84 -5.59
N MET A 195 29.11 -0.97 -4.66
CA MET A 195 27.99 -1.92 -4.72
C MET A 195 26.64 -1.25 -5.01
N ALA A 196 26.56 0.07 -4.86
CA ALA A 196 25.35 0.81 -5.13
C ALA A 196 25.09 0.87 -6.64
N ASN A 197 23.88 0.53 -7.06
CA ASN A 197 23.43 0.89 -8.40
C ASN A 197 23.36 2.42 -8.47
N LYS A 198 24.09 3.03 -9.42
CA LYS A 198 24.11 4.48 -9.57
C LYS A 198 22.73 5.07 -9.88
N ASP A 199 21.88 4.25 -10.47
CA ASP A 199 20.50 4.64 -10.80
C ASP A 199 19.58 4.70 -9.57
N ASP A 200 19.99 4.06 -8.45
CA ASP A 200 19.24 4.06 -7.19
C ASP A 200 19.85 5.01 -6.13
N TYR A 201 20.92 5.71 -6.47
CA TYR A 201 21.56 6.63 -5.54
C TYR A 201 20.68 7.83 -5.21
N VAL A 202 20.38 7.98 -3.91
CA VAL A 202 19.62 9.10 -3.39
C VAL A 202 20.54 10.31 -3.22
N ARG A 203 20.30 11.37 -3.99
CA ARG A 203 21.01 12.64 -3.87
C ARG A 203 20.56 13.37 -2.61
N PRO A 204 21.48 13.96 -1.82
CA PRO A 204 21.12 14.84 -0.71
C PRO A 204 20.15 15.95 -1.15
N TRP A 205 19.17 16.28 -0.31
CA TRP A 205 18.20 17.34 -0.64
C TRP A 205 18.83 18.67 -1.01
N ALA A 206 19.94 19.00 -0.36
CA ALA A 206 20.69 20.23 -0.60
C ALA A 206 21.29 20.30 -2.03
N GLU A 207 21.53 19.16 -2.67
CA GLU A 207 22.10 19.07 -4.03
C GLU A 207 21.04 19.16 -5.13
N LEU A 208 19.77 19.05 -4.79
CA LEU A 208 18.66 19.16 -5.73
C LEU A 208 18.48 20.61 -6.18
N ASN A 209 18.12 20.80 -7.44
CA ASN A 209 17.73 22.12 -7.95
C ASN A 209 16.32 22.53 -7.48
N ALA A 210 15.89 23.74 -7.77
CA ALA A 210 14.63 24.29 -7.28
C ALA A 210 13.40 23.53 -7.83
N ASP A 211 13.44 23.10 -9.08
CA ASP A 211 12.33 22.37 -9.71
C ASP A 211 12.23 20.93 -9.18
N GLU A 212 13.38 20.27 -8.96
CA GLU A 212 13.42 18.96 -8.32
C GLU A 212 12.83 19.01 -6.91
N ARG A 213 13.27 19.96 -6.08
CA ARG A 213 12.72 20.11 -4.72
C ARG A 213 11.21 20.34 -4.73
N LYS A 214 10.74 21.20 -5.64
CA LYS A 214 9.32 21.51 -5.77
C LYS A 214 8.50 20.28 -6.16
N LEU A 215 8.98 19.52 -7.17
CA LEU A 215 8.33 18.31 -7.63
C LEU A 215 8.32 17.22 -6.56
N PHE A 216 9.48 16.98 -5.93
CA PHE A 216 9.63 15.93 -4.93
C PHE A 216 8.82 16.22 -3.66
N ALA A 217 8.79 17.47 -3.20
CA ALA A 217 7.93 17.87 -2.09
C ALA A 217 6.46 17.65 -2.43
N ARG A 218 6.02 18.02 -3.64
CA ARG A 218 4.64 17.80 -4.08
C ARG A 218 4.27 16.32 -4.14
N MET A 219 5.14 15.45 -4.62
CA MET A 219 4.91 13.99 -4.61
C MET A 219 4.76 13.43 -3.19
N ALA A 220 5.54 13.95 -2.23
CA ALA A 220 5.38 13.58 -0.81
C ALA A 220 4.06 14.09 -0.21
N GLU A 221 3.60 15.29 -0.58
CA GLU A 221 2.29 15.81 -0.18
C GLU A 221 1.16 14.90 -0.66
N VAL A 222 1.23 14.42 -1.90
CA VAL A 222 0.26 13.49 -2.48
C VAL A 222 0.24 12.17 -1.70
N PHE A 223 1.41 11.59 -1.41
CA PHE A 223 1.52 10.37 -0.62
C PHE A 223 0.92 10.54 0.78
N ALA A 224 1.22 11.63 1.45
CA ALA A 224 0.65 11.93 2.77
C ALA A 224 -0.88 12.12 2.73
N GLY A 225 -1.38 12.81 1.71
CA GLY A 225 -2.81 12.97 1.48
C GLY A 225 -3.50 11.63 1.21
N PHE A 226 -2.88 10.73 0.46
CA PHE A 226 -3.38 9.38 0.19
C PHE A 226 -3.43 8.53 1.46
N SER A 227 -2.37 8.62 2.29
CA SER A 227 -2.31 7.94 3.59
C SER A 227 -3.43 8.41 4.51
N GLU A 228 -3.59 9.73 4.71
CA GLU A 228 -4.64 10.29 5.56
C GLU A 228 -6.04 9.93 5.05
N TYR A 229 -6.26 10.04 3.73
CA TYR A 229 -7.56 9.69 3.17
C TYR A 229 -7.94 8.24 3.43
N THR A 230 -6.98 7.33 3.30
CA THR A 230 -7.21 5.90 3.58
C THR A 230 -7.44 5.65 5.07
N ASP A 231 -6.68 6.31 5.95
CA ASP A 231 -6.87 6.21 7.40
C ASP A 231 -8.28 6.67 7.83
N VAL A 232 -8.78 7.76 7.24
CA VAL A 232 -10.17 8.21 7.44
C VAL A 232 -11.19 7.14 7.02
N GLN A 233 -10.93 6.42 5.93
CA GLN A 233 -11.83 5.34 5.49
C GLN A 233 -11.80 4.13 6.44
N VAL A 234 -10.62 3.77 6.96
CA VAL A 234 -10.49 2.75 8.01
C VAL A 234 -11.21 3.19 9.29
N GLY A 235 -11.06 4.47 9.68
CA GLY A 235 -11.76 5.07 10.81
C GLY A 235 -13.28 4.85 10.75
N ARG A 236 -13.89 4.96 9.57
CA ARG A 236 -15.34 4.73 9.37
C ARG A 236 -15.77 3.30 9.74
N ILE A 237 -14.90 2.32 9.48
CA ILE A 237 -15.17 0.92 9.85
C ILE A 237 -15.10 0.75 11.37
N ILE A 238 -14.10 1.35 12.02
CA ILE A 238 -13.95 1.33 13.48
C ILE A 238 -15.14 2.03 14.16
N ASP A 239 -15.52 3.21 13.67
CA ASP A 239 -16.68 3.95 14.17
C ASP A 239 -17.98 3.12 14.09
N TYR A 240 -18.17 2.38 13.00
CA TYR A 240 -19.32 1.50 12.86
C TYR A 240 -19.32 0.38 13.92
N LEU A 241 -18.15 -0.25 14.16
CA LEU A 241 -18.03 -1.30 15.19
C LEU A 241 -18.31 -0.75 16.59
N GLU A 242 -17.85 0.48 16.89
CA GLU A 242 -18.14 1.17 18.15
C GLU A 242 -19.63 1.45 18.29
N GLN A 243 -20.25 2.09 17.29
CA GLN A 243 -21.67 2.48 17.28
C GLN A 243 -22.61 1.27 17.43
N THR A 244 -22.20 0.11 16.92
CA THR A 244 -22.98 -1.13 17.01
C THR A 244 -22.63 -1.99 18.21
N GLY A 245 -21.72 -1.53 19.09
CA GLY A 245 -21.29 -2.26 20.30
C GLY A 245 -20.45 -3.50 20.02
N GLN A 246 -19.87 -3.62 18.82
CA GLN A 246 -19.06 -4.77 18.42
C GLN A 246 -17.56 -4.58 18.73
N LEU A 247 -17.08 -3.34 18.88
CA LEU A 247 -15.65 -3.03 18.99
C LEU A 247 -15.00 -3.72 20.19
N GLU A 248 -15.66 -3.74 21.35
CA GLU A 248 -15.15 -4.37 22.58
C GLU A 248 -14.92 -5.90 22.46
N ASN A 249 -15.57 -6.53 21.48
CA ASN A 249 -15.41 -7.97 21.19
C ASN A 249 -14.77 -8.21 19.82
N THR A 250 -14.05 -7.21 19.29
CA THR A 250 -13.36 -7.29 18.00
C THR A 250 -11.86 -7.09 18.21
N LEU A 251 -11.06 -8.06 17.81
CA LEU A 251 -9.62 -7.89 17.71
C LEU A 251 -9.30 -7.15 16.40
N VAL A 252 -8.78 -5.93 16.52
CA VAL A 252 -8.25 -5.16 15.40
C VAL A 252 -6.75 -5.39 15.30
N PHE A 253 -6.32 -5.95 14.19
CA PHE A 253 -4.91 -6.19 13.90
C PHE A 253 -4.47 -5.30 12.74
N TYR A 254 -3.44 -4.48 12.95
CA TYR A 254 -2.85 -3.64 11.92
C TYR A 254 -1.41 -4.06 11.66
N CYS A 255 -1.07 -4.25 10.40
CA CYS A 255 0.31 -4.49 9.97
C CYS A 255 0.54 -3.91 8.57
N ALA A 256 1.77 -3.52 8.30
CA ALA A 256 2.27 -3.32 6.94
C ALA A 256 2.97 -4.62 6.48
N ASP A 257 2.95 -4.88 5.20
CA ASP A 257 3.62 -6.03 4.57
C ASP A 257 5.11 -5.74 4.32
N ASN A 258 5.43 -4.48 4.02
CA ASN A 258 6.79 -3.98 3.77
C ASN A 258 6.86 -2.47 4.07
N GLY A 259 8.03 -1.90 3.89
CA GLY A 259 8.28 -0.46 3.93
C GLY A 259 7.83 0.27 2.67
N ALA A 260 8.14 1.54 2.59
CA ALA A 260 7.82 2.38 1.44
C ALA A 260 8.63 1.96 0.19
N SER A 261 7.95 1.80 -0.95
CA SER A 261 8.56 1.38 -2.21
C SER A 261 9.51 2.44 -2.78
N GLY A 262 10.61 1.99 -3.38
CA GLY A 262 11.56 2.82 -4.13
C GLY A 262 11.36 2.82 -5.64
N GLU A 263 10.28 2.23 -6.15
CA GLU A 263 10.04 2.02 -7.59
C GLU A 263 9.77 3.30 -8.39
N GLY A 264 9.61 4.44 -7.72
CA GLY A 264 9.47 5.74 -8.37
C GLY A 264 10.76 6.31 -8.98
N SER A 265 11.86 5.56 -9.05
CA SER A 265 13.16 6.03 -9.53
C SER A 265 13.77 7.19 -8.69
N PRO A 266 15.01 7.62 -8.92
CA PRO A 266 15.59 8.77 -8.23
C PRO A 266 14.85 10.09 -8.45
N ASN A 267 14.07 10.21 -9.51
CA ASN A 267 13.41 11.46 -9.91
C ASN A 267 11.91 11.49 -9.61
N GLY A 268 11.34 10.39 -9.10
CA GLY A 268 9.89 10.22 -9.08
C GLY A 268 9.32 10.03 -10.48
N SER A 269 8.09 9.56 -10.57
CA SER A 269 7.40 9.39 -11.84
C SER A 269 6.00 9.99 -11.80
N VAL A 270 5.54 10.55 -12.90
CA VAL A 270 4.13 10.90 -13.09
C VAL A 270 3.32 9.73 -13.65
N ASN A 271 4.03 8.70 -14.14
CA ASN A 271 3.46 7.44 -14.56
C ASN A 271 4.47 6.32 -14.35
N GLU A 272 4.38 5.59 -13.25
CA GLU A 272 5.37 4.56 -12.89
C GLU A 272 5.45 3.40 -13.89
N ASN A 273 4.47 3.22 -14.77
CA ASN A 273 4.60 2.28 -15.90
C ASN A 273 5.80 2.61 -16.81
N LYS A 274 6.33 3.85 -16.78
CA LYS A 274 7.58 4.21 -17.43
C LYS A 274 8.75 3.43 -16.85
N PHE A 275 8.85 3.37 -15.50
CA PHE A 275 9.88 2.63 -14.80
C PHE A 275 9.90 1.16 -15.22
N PHE A 276 8.74 0.49 -15.15
CA PHE A 276 8.62 -0.93 -15.53
C PHE A 276 8.91 -1.21 -17.00
N ASN A 277 8.77 -0.22 -17.87
CA ASN A 277 9.03 -0.33 -19.30
C ASN A 277 10.39 0.25 -19.71
N GLY A 278 11.23 0.68 -18.76
CA GLY A 278 12.57 1.21 -19.01
C GLY A 278 12.60 2.57 -19.71
N TYR A 279 11.53 3.36 -19.59
CA TYR A 279 11.48 4.74 -20.07
C TYR A 279 11.98 5.68 -18.98
N PRO A 280 12.83 6.68 -19.33
CA PRO A 280 13.29 7.65 -18.35
C PRO A 280 12.19 8.60 -17.90
N ASP A 281 12.30 9.05 -16.65
CA ASP A 281 11.50 10.12 -16.09
C ASP A 281 12.28 11.44 -16.20
N GLU A 282 11.85 12.29 -17.10
CA GLU A 282 12.47 13.59 -17.34
C GLU A 282 11.81 14.68 -16.47
N LEU A 283 12.63 15.41 -15.70
CA LEU A 283 12.13 16.46 -14.80
C LEU A 283 11.21 17.46 -15.51
N SER A 284 11.60 17.92 -16.69
CA SER A 284 10.84 18.91 -17.46
C SER A 284 9.47 18.40 -17.93
N GLU A 285 9.34 17.09 -18.14
CA GLU A 285 8.07 16.43 -18.45
C GLU A 285 7.23 16.31 -17.19
N ASN A 286 7.80 15.79 -16.11
CA ASN A 286 7.10 15.58 -14.85
C ASN A 286 6.59 16.89 -14.24
N MET A 287 7.33 17.99 -14.40
CA MET A 287 6.91 19.34 -13.95
C MET A 287 5.61 19.84 -14.61
N GLN A 288 5.25 19.32 -15.78
CA GLN A 288 4.00 19.71 -16.44
C GLN A 288 2.77 19.20 -15.72
N TYR A 289 2.92 18.16 -14.91
CA TYR A 289 1.85 17.50 -14.13
C TYR A 289 1.83 17.93 -12.66
N LEU A 290 2.66 18.91 -12.26
CA LEU A 290 2.83 19.29 -10.85
C LEU A 290 1.49 19.57 -10.14
N ASP A 291 0.58 20.26 -10.81
CA ASP A 291 -0.72 20.67 -10.24
C ASP A 291 -1.79 19.57 -10.33
N THR A 292 -1.55 18.51 -11.12
CA THR A 292 -2.48 17.38 -11.31
C THR A 292 -2.00 16.09 -10.67
N LEU A 293 -0.83 16.10 -9.99
CA LEU A 293 -0.34 14.95 -9.26
C LEU A 293 -1.36 14.47 -8.22
N GLY A 294 -1.63 13.17 -8.24
CA GLY A 294 -2.63 12.54 -7.38
C GLY A 294 -4.04 12.50 -7.93
N SER A 295 -4.29 13.16 -9.07
CA SER A 295 -5.56 13.09 -9.80
C SER A 295 -5.62 11.89 -10.75
N ALA A 296 -6.77 11.72 -11.42
CA ALA A 296 -6.98 10.70 -12.43
C ALA A 296 -6.12 10.87 -13.71
N GLU A 297 -5.43 12.01 -13.86
CA GLU A 297 -4.55 12.29 -15.00
C GLU A 297 -3.14 11.72 -14.84
N THR A 298 -2.79 11.26 -13.64
CA THR A 298 -1.45 10.75 -13.33
C THR A 298 -1.52 9.32 -12.79
N TYR A 299 -0.40 8.63 -12.86
CA TYR A 299 -0.18 7.32 -12.24
C TYR A 299 1.13 7.39 -11.47
N ASN A 300 1.19 8.31 -10.50
CA ASN A 300 2.42 8.85 -9.96
C ASN A 300 2.98 8.06 -8.77
N HIS A 301 4.31 8.12 -8.68
CA HIS A 301 5.12 7.62 -7.57
C HIS A 301 6.14 8.67 -7.13
N TYR A 302 6.44 8.76 -5.85
CA TYR A 302 7.47 9.66 -5.31
C TYR A 302 8.89 9.14 -5.64
N PRO A 303 9.94 10.01 -5.60
CA PRO A 303 11.32 9.59 -5.80
C PRO A 303 11.87 8.77 -4.61
N THR A 304 12.87 7.92 -4.89
CA THR A 304 13.51 7.00 -3.93
C THR A 304 13.94 7.68 -2.62
N GLY A 305 14.31 8.96 -2.63
CA GLY A 305 14.62 9.71 -1.41
C GLY A 305 13.48 9.73 -0.40
N TRP A 306 12.23 9.81 -0.85
CA TRP A 306 11.06 9.70 0.01
C TRP A 306 10.76 8.26 0.44
N ALA A 307 11.10 7.26 -0.36
CA ALA A 307 11.02 5.87 0.09
C ALA A 307 11.88 5.64 1.33
N VAL A 308 13.13 6.10 1.29
CA VAL A 308 14.04 6.05 2.46
C VAL A 308 13.48 6.81 3.66
N ALA A 309 12.86 7.95 3.43
CA ALA A 309 12.29 8.77 4.50
C ALA A 309 11.02 8.14 5.11
N PHE A 310 10.13 7.63 4.30
CA PHE A 310 8.88 7.00 4.76
C PHE A 310 9.11 5.61 5.36
N SER A 311 10.25 4.95 5.06
CA SER A 311 10.73 3.73 5.72
C SER A 311 11.71 4.02 6.86
N THR A 312 11.65 5.16 7.50
CA THR A 312 12.59 5.56 8.57
C THR A 312 12.69 4.50 9.67
N PHE A 313 11.59 3.83 9.99
CA PHE A 313 11.56 2.71 10.94
C PHE A 313 12.37 1.50 10.44
N ASP A 314 12.16 1.08 9.20
CA ASP A 314 12.82 -0.09 8.60
C ASP A 314 14.30 0.17 8.32
N SER A 315 14.67 1.43 8.17
CA SER A 315 16.04 1.87 7.90
C SER A 315 16.88 2.13 9.17
N MET A 316 16.36 1.78 10.34
CA MET A 316 17.08 1.95 11.63
C MET A 316 17.89 0.69 11.92
N LEU A 317 19.19 0.86 12.16
CA LEU A 317 20.05 -0.22 12.66
C LEU A 317 19.86 -0.36 14.18
N PRO A 318 19.52 -1.55 14.70
CA PRO A 318 19.68 -1.80 16.12
C PRO A 318 21.17 -1.64 16.45
N ARG A 319 21.49 -0.93 17.51
CA ARG A 319 22.87 -0.95 18.03
C ARG A 319 23.25 -2.41 18.27
N PRO A 320 24.44 -2.88 17.85
CA PRO A 320 24.93 -4.16 18.30
C PRO A 320 24.90 -4.13 19.83
N LEU A 321 24.26 -5.14 20.43
CA LEU A 321 24.35 -5.37 21.85
C LEU A 321 25.85 -5.55 22.13
N THR A 322 26.50 -4.51 22.62
CA THR A 322 27.86 -4.64 23.15
C THR A 322 27.72 -5.54 24.35
N ASP A 323 28.31 -6.72 24.25
CA ASP A 323 28.44 -7.65 25.36
C ASP A 323 28.97 -6.89 26.57
N SER A 324 28.15 -6.82 27.61
CA SER A 324 28.52 -6.34 28.92
C SER A 324 28.85 -7.51 29.81
#